data_afdd32b47bac84dded43e69892a1a632
#
_entry.id   afdd32b47bac84dded43e69892a1a632
#
_cell.length_a   1.000
_cell.length_b   1.000
_cell.length_c   1.000
_cell.angle_alpha   90.00
_cell.angle_beta   90.00
_cell.angle_gamma   90.00
#
_symmetry.space_group_name_H-M   'P 1'
#
loop_
_entity.id
_entity.type
_entity.pdbx_description
1 polymer ?
#
loop_
_entity_poly.entity_id
_entity_poly.type
_entity_poly.pdbx_seq_one_letter_code
_entity_poly.pdbx_strand_id
1 'polypeptide(L)'
;MAASGSLLWLLGCALAGNPQPPTLWMPEPVRDLAAIRVGNEVHLHWTMPKNTTDKVALQGDQKAHICWTSGAAPGPGGKAPSRPAPSAGLPGCHPAGDALFPPNRPADFSAPIPAELITHPPAAVSYFVELQNRSGKTAGPSNPAWVATGSAPPAIESFAASSQPRGVVLHWQAAAAEPGLVLRIHRTLIVAPGTAKPNQAAGEPPPQEQTLEVDLGKSDPGQALDTDAALDHIWRYTAERVRRVTTDQHMVEVAGLPSSPVTIDAKNVFPPAVPAGLAAVADEQAHAIDLSWTPGSDRNLAGYSVYRRDDTASTPMERISGNAPVVASTFEDRKVLAGHRYTYAVSAVSQDGVESARSAEVQEQLQENPTQ
;
A
#
# COMPACT_ATOMS: atom_id res chain seq x y z
N MET A 1 20.41 -32.21 93.94
CA MET A 1 19.95 -32.58 92.57
C MET A 1 20.25 -31.41 91.67
N ALA A 2 21.31 -31.50 90.92
CA ALA A 2 21.76 -30.45 90.01
C ALA A 2 21.36 -30.83 88.56
N ALA A 3 20.62 -29.96 87.85
CA ALA A 3 20.31 -30.15 86.48
C ALA A 3 21.21 -29.23 85.63
N SER A 4 22.15 -29.87 84.91
CA SER A 4 23.01 -29.19 83.95
C SER A 4 22.27 -29.01 82.63
N GLY A 5 22.02 -27.74 82.17
CA GLY A 5 21.51 -27.40 80.88
C GLY A 5 22.65 -27.15 79.86
N SER A 6 22.79 -28.04 78.90
CA SER A 6 23.75 -27.89 77.80
C SER A 6 23.21 -26.91 76.76
N LEU A 7 23.94 -25.79 76.53
CA LEU A 7 23.67 -24.78 75.52
C LEU A 7 24.39 -25.19 74.18
N LEU A 8 23.59 -25.66 73.19
CA LEU A 8 24.11 -25.97 71.88
C LEU A 8 24.30 -24.62 71.09
N TRP A 9 25.51 -24.28 70.81
CA TRP A 9 25.88 -23.22 69.84
C TRP A 9 25.80 -23.79 68.45
N LEU A 10 24.76 -23.33 67.67
CA LEU A 10 24.69 -23.56 66.24
C LEU A 10 25.62 -22.55 65.55
N LEU A 11 26.81 -23.00 65.17
CA LEU A 11 27.69 -22.27 64.22
C LEU A 11 27.09 -22.37 62.81
N GLY A 12 26.33 -21.37 62.40
CA GLY A 12 25.90 -21.17 61.02
C GLY A 12 27.10 -20.71 60.16
N CYS A 13 27.70 -21.60 59.39
CA CYS A 13 28.64 -21.24 58.32
C CYS A 13 27.87 -20.55 57.26
N ALA A 14 27.83 -19.23 57.28
CA ALA A 14 27.43 -18.45 56.12
C ALA A 14 28.57 -18.57 55.08
N LEU A 15 28.37 -19.38 54.02
CA LEU A 15 29.21 -19.37 52.84
C LEU A 15 29.04 -18.01 52.20
N ALA A 16 30.03 -17.13 52.32
CA ALA A 16 30.14 -15.92 51.55
C ALA A 16 30.20 -16.32 50.08
N GLY A 17 29.15 -16.01 49.31
CA GLY A 17 29.16 -16.20 47.87
C GLY A 17 30.34 -15.43 47.26
N ASN A 18 30.88 -15.93 46.14
CA ASN A 18 31.93 -15.25 45.42
C ASN A 18 31.54 -13.76 45.20
N PRO A 19 32.45 -12.81 45.49
CA PRO A 19 32.15 -11.39 45.30
C PRO A 19 31.80 -11.17 43.81
N GLN A 20 30.58 -10.71 43.56
CA GLN A 20 30.15 -10.35 42.24
C GLN A 20 30.92 -9.07 41.79
N PRO A 21 31.48 -9.04 40.56
CA PRO A 21 32.12 -7.82 40.08
C PRO A 21 31.11 -6.67 40.10
N PRO A 22 31.56 -5.44 40.38
CA PRO A 22 30.65 -4.29 40.44
C PRO A 22 29.94 -4.12 39.08
N THR A 23 28.60 -4.01 39.12
CA THR A 23 27.79 -3.74 37.91
C THR A 23 28.22 -2.45 37.26
N LEU A 24 28.53 -2.50 35.98
CA LEU A 24 28.89 -1.33 35.21
C LEU A 24 27.67 -0.49 34.76
N TRP A 25 26.46 -0.99 35.05
CA TRP A 25 25.18 -0.34 34.65
C TRP A 25 25.11 0.07 33.17
N MET A 26 25.74 -0.70 32.29
CA MET A 26 25.73 -0.44 30.86
C MET A 26 24.43 -0.97 30.28
N PRO A 27 23.67 -0.15 29.49
CA PRO A 27 22.52 -0.64 28.75
C PRO A 27 22.91 -1.77 27.81
N GLU A 28 22.03 -2.76 27.60
CA GLU A 28 22.18 -3.73 26.53
C GLU A 28 22.21 -2.99 25.17
N PRO A 29 23.00 -3.47 24.18
CA PRO A 29 23.01 -2.86 22.85
C PRO A 29 21.64 -3.00 22.17
N VAL A 30 21.25 -2.01 21.38
CA VAL A 30 20.11 -2.09 20.46
C VAL A 30 20.35 -3.17 19.42
N ARG A 31 19.31 -3.95 19.05
CA ARG A 31 19.42 -5.10 18.14
C ARG A 31 18.46 -5.05 16.95
N ASP A 32 17.57 -4.09 16.94
CA ASP A 32 16.50 -3.91 15.97
C ASP A 32 16.53 -2.52 15.32
N LEU A 33 17.71 -1.87 15.26
CA LEU A 33 17.83 -0.59 14.59
C LEU A 33 17.44 -0.72 13.13
N ALA A 34 16.48 0.08 12.70
CA ALA A 34 16.04 0.25 11.32
C ALA A 34 16.22 1.71 10.91
N ALA A 35 16.45 1.93 9.60
CA ALA A 35 16.61 3.25 9.03
C ALA A 35 15.83 3.36 7.72
N ILE A 36 15.20 4.50 7.51
CA ILE A 36 14.63 4.91 6.23
C ILE A 36 15.14 6.32 5.89
N ARG A 37 15.25 6.62 4.61
CA ARG A 37 15.60 7.95 4.15
C ARG A 37 14.48 8.51 3.28
N VAL A 38 13.96 9.67 3.67
CA VAL A 38 12.94 10.41 2.93
C VAL A 38 13.51 11.82 2.62
N GLY A 39 13.65 12.12 1.37
CA GLY A 39 14.30 13.36 0.95
C GLY A 39 15.73 13.47 1.52
N ASN A 40 15.98 14.52 2.25
CA ASN A 40 17.27 14.78 2.91
C ASN A 40 17.25 14.48 4.42
N GLU A 41 16.27 13.70 4.89
CA GLU A 41 16.19 13.27 6.29
C GLU A 41 16.35 11.76 6.42
N VAL A 42 17.07 11.31 7.43
CA VAL A 42 17.20 9.92 7.86
C VAL A 42 16.37 9.75 9.12
N HIS A 43 15.47 8.80 9.09
CA HIS A 43 14.63 8.41 10.22
C HIS A 43 15.10 7.05 10.73
N LEU A 44 15.49 7.01 11.99
CA LEU A 44 15.95 5.84 12.70
C LEU A 44 14.88 5.41 13.70
N HIS A 45 14.63 4.13 13.74
CA HIS A 45 13.66 3.52 14.66
C HIS A 45 14.28 2.29 15.33
N TRP A 46 14.06 2.14 16.65
CA TRP A 46 14.50 0.96 17.43
C TRP A 46 13.69 0.81 18.69
N THR A 47 13.88 -0.32 19.38
CA THR A 47 13.33 -0.55 20.70
C THR A 47 14.42 -0.36 21.76
N MET A 48 14.17 0.53 22.72
CA MET A 48 15.07 0.72 23.86
C MET A 48 15.11 -0.52 24.72
N PRO A 49 16.31 -1.01 25.11
CA PRO A 49 16.44 -2.19 25.95
C PRO A 49 15.80 -1.95 27.32
N LYS A 50 15.32 -3.04 27.91
CA LYS A 50 14.76 -3.05 29.27
C LYS A 50 15.84 -3.10 30.35
N ASN A 51 16.97 -3.76 30.06
CA ASN A 51 17.95 -4.15 31.06
C ASN A 51 19.35 -3.65 30.72
N THR A 52 20.19 -3.65 31.75
CA THR A 52 21.65 -3.57 31.60
C THR A 52 22.22 -4.93 31.15
N THR A 53 23.49 -4.95 30.75
CA THR A 53 24.25 -6.19 30.45
C THR A 53 24.27 -7.19 31.62
N ASP A 54 24.13 -6.71 32.83
CA ASP A 54 24.08 -7.51 34.08
C ASP A 54 22.64 -7.93 34.44
N LYS A 55 21.68 -7.77 33.50
CA LYS A 55 20.26 -8.12 33.65
C LYS A 55 19.52 -7.35 34.77
N VAL A 56 20.00 -6.17 35.11
CA VAL A 56 19.33 -5.24 36.01
C VAL A 56 18.47 -4.28 35.21
N ALA A 57 17.23 -4.01 35.65
CA ALA A 57 16.32 -3.10 34.97
C ALA A 57 16.89 -1.68 34.92
N LEU A 58 16.87 -1.09 33.72
CA LEU A 58 17.28 0.30 33.48
C LEU A 58 16.33 1.28 34.19
N GLN A 59 16.89 2.33 34.77
CA GLN A 59 16.16 3.38 35.46
C GLN A 59 16.43 4.74 34.82
N GLY A 60 15.36 5.50 34.55
CA GLY A 60 15.43 6.81 33.91
C GLY A 60 15.89 6.76 32.45
N ASP A 61 15.93 7.91 31.82
CA ASP A 61 16.31 8.03 30.42
C ASP A 61 17.78 7.66 30.19
N GLN A 62 18.02 6.97 29.08
CA GLN A 62 19.34 6.53 28.66
C GLN A 62 19.81 7.41 27.51
N LYS A 63 21.08 7.82 27.53
CA LYS A 63 21.70 8.58 26.45
C LYS A 63 22.00 7.65 25.28
N ALA A 64 21.45 7.97 24.10
CA ALA A 64 21.80 7.36 22.84
C ALA A 64 22.72 8.32 22.08
N HIS A 65 23.86 7.81 21.63
CA HIS A 65 24.76 8.44 20.69
C HIS A 65 24.55 7.83 19.31
N ILE A 66 24.18 8.65 18.33
CA ILE A 66 23.88 8.21 16.98
C ILE A 66 25.03 8.64 16.05
N CYS A 67 25.53 7.72 15.24
CA CYS A 67 26.60 8.02 14.30
C CYS A 67 26.46 7.21 13.01
N TRP A 68 27.18 7.57 11.96
CA TRP A 68 27.20 6.89 10.67
C TRP A 68 28.63 6.64 10.17
N THR A 69 28.79 5.63 9.30
CA THR A 69 30.07 5.34 8.63
C THR A 69 29.84 4.87 7.19
N SER A 70 30.78 5.23 6.30
CA SER A 70 30.80 4.77 4.91
C SER A 70 31.59 3.47 4.71
N GLY A 71 32.23 2.95 5.77
CA GLY A 71 32.97 1.69 5.73
C GLY A 71 32.10 0.47 5.97
N ALA A 72 32.68 -0.72 5.71
CA ALA A 72 32.06 -1.97 6.12
C ALA A 72 31.80 -1.96 7.62
N ALA A 73 30.56 -2.32 8.02
CA ALA A 73 30.24 -2.47 9.43
C ALA A 73 31.25 -3.43 10.10
N PRO A 74 31.69 -3.14 11.32
CA PRO A 74 32.42 -4.13 12.11
C PRO A 74 31.53 -5.38 12.18
N GLY A 75 31.99 -6.50 11.60
CA GLY A 75 31.20 -7.73 11.52
C GLY A 75 30.79 -8.21 12.91
N PRO A 76 29.62 -8.87 13.04
CA PRO A 76 29.14 -9.42 14.31
C PRO A 76 30.01 -10.54 14.90
N GLY A 77 31.15 -10.88 14.21
CA GLY A 77 32.12 -11.92 14.60
C GLY A 77 33.44 -11.41 15.15
N GLY A 78 33.62 -10.10 15.30
CA GLY A 78 34.79 -9.59 16.03
C GLY A 78 34.69 -10.04 17.47
N LYS A 79 35.64 -10.87 17.97
CA LYS A 79 35.77 -11.22 19.39
C LYS A 79 35.61 -9.94 20.17
N ALA A 80 34.55 -9.88 21.01
CA ALA A 80 34.38 -8.78 21.94
C ALA A 80 35.72 -8.55 22.65
N PRO A 81 36.24 -7.32 22.68
CA PRO A 81 37.49 -7.07 23.38
C PRO A 81 37.30 -7.52 24.83
N SER A 82 38.18 -8.34 25.31
CA SER A 82 38.14 -8.92 26.67
C SER A 82 38.25 -7.87 27.79
N ARG A 83 38.18 -6.61 27.43
CA ARG A 83 38.12 -5.45 28.34
C ARG A 83 37.31 -4.36 27.65
N PRO A 84 36.23 -3.86 28.33
CA PRO A 84 35.52 -2.72 27.78
C PRO A 84 36.45 -1.54 27.64
N ALA A 85 36.65 -1.06 26.40
CA ALA A 85 37.42 0.15 26.14
C ALA A 85 36.68 1.34 26.78
N PRO A 86 37.36 2.18 27.56
CA PRO A 86 36.73 3.38 28.05
C PRO A 86 36.48 4.33 26.88
N SER A 87 35.22 4.70 26.67
CA SER A 87 34.75 5.88 25.92
C SER A 87 35.26 6.12 24.48
N ALA A 88 35.60 5.09 23.73
CA ALA A 88 35.85 5.25 22.30
C ALA A 88 34.62 4.74 21.56
N GLY A 89 33.83 5.65 21.00
CA GLY A 89 32.82 5.32 19.99
C GLY A 89 33.39 4.48 18.87
N LEU A 90 32.56 3.94 18.00
CA LEU A 90 32.97 3.17 16.82
C LEU A 90 34.08 3.95 16.06
N PRO A 91 35.26 3.34 15.84
CA PRO A 91 36.32 3.98 15.07
C PRO A 91 35.80 4.37 13.66
N GLY A 92 36.00 5.64 13.27
CA GLY A 92 35.56 6.15 11.96
C GLY A 92 34.05 6.44 11.87
N CYS A 93 33.33 6.46 12.99
CA CYS A 93 31.93 6.86 13.04
C CYS A 93 31.81 8.39 13.14
N HIS A 94 31.08 8.99 12.20
CA HIS A 94 30.78 10.42 12.20
C HIS A 94 29.52 10.68 13.02
N PRO A 95 29.49 11.66 13.96
CA PRO A 95 28.34 11.91 14.81
C PRO A 95 27.14 12.42 13.98
N ALA A 96 25.96 11.85 14.21
CA ALA A 96 24.70 12.33 13.67
C ALA A 96 23.86 13.05 14.74
N GLY A 97 24.06 12.73 16.03
CA GLY A 97 23.41 13.40 17.15
C GLY A 97 23.38 12.57 18.43
N ASP A 98 22.90 13.22 19.48
CA ASP A 98 22.65 12.61 20.79
C ASP A 98 21.22 12.87 21.21
N ALA A 99 20.57 11.90 21.86
CA ALA A 99 19.23 12.02 22.41
C ALA A 99 19.04 11.16 23.68
N LEU A 100 17.99 11.45 24.44
CA LEU A 100 17.63 10.71 25.66
C LEU A 100 16.33 9.95 25.41
N PHE A 101 16.30 8.66 25.77
CA PHE A 101 15.12 7.81 25.57
C PHE A 101 14.80 6.98 26.81
N PRO A 102 13.52 6.85 27.18
CA PRO A 102 13.09 5.98 28.28
C PRO A 102 13.30 4.50 27.91
N PRO A 103 13.69 3.65 28.87
CA PRO A 103 13.90 2.22 28.61
C PRO A 103 12.60 1.49 28.28
N ASN A 104 12.73 0.35 27.56
CA ASN A 104 11.63 -0.55 27.23
C ASN A 104 10.47 0.12 26.46
N ARG A 105 10.80 1.06 25.56
CA ARG A 105 9.85 1.76 24.68
C ARG A 105 10.42 1.89 23.27
N PRO A 106 9.56 2.04 22.24
CA PRO A 106 9.99 2.49 20.93
C PRO A 106 10.72 3.84 21.04
N ALA A 107 11.73 4.02 20.23
CA ALA A 107 12.51 5.23 20.11
C ALA A 107 12.65 5.61 18.63
N ASP A 108 12.44 6.89 18.34
CA ASP A 108 12.53 7.47 17.01
C ASP A 108 13.52 8.62 17.05
N PHE A 109 14.41 8.68 16.05
CA PHE A 109 15.35 9.77 15.90
C PHE A 109 15.41 10.18 14.43
N SER A 110 15.33 11.47 14.15
CA SER A 110 15.47 12.01 12.81
C SER A 110 16.59 13.03 12.76
N ALA A 111 17.38 12.96 11.70
CA ALA A 111 18.45 13.90 11.44
C ALA A 111 18.59 14.16 9.94
N PRO A 112 19.03 15.37 9.54
CA PRO A 112 19.38 15.61 8.15
C PRO A 112 20.56 14.71 7.75
N ILE A 113 20.51 14.18 6.53
CA ILE A 113 21.67 13.51 5.98
C ILE A 113 22.80 14.52 5.76
N PRO A 114 24.06 14.20 6.09
CA PRO A 114 25.18 15.11 5.86
C PRO A 114 25.29 15.55 4.39
N ALA A 115 25.56 16.83 4.17
CA ALA A 115 25.58 17.43 2.83
C ALA A 115 26.59 16.74 1.88
N GLU A 116 27.73 16.29 2.43
CA GLU A 116 28.72 15.52 1.67
C GLU A 116 28.12 14.22 1.11
N LEU A 117 27.22 13.54 1.83
CA LEU A 117 26.60 12.29 1.37
C LEU A 117 25.53 12.53 0.29
N ILE A 118 25.00 13.74 0.17
CA ILE A 118 24.04 14.10 -0.89
C ILE A 118 24.76 14.26 -2.24
N THR A 119 25.97 14.81 -2.24
CA THR A 119 26.75 15.08 -3.44
C THR A 119 27.53 13.88 -3.97
N HIS A 120 27.66 12.81 -3.16
CA HIS A 120 28.31 11.58 -3.57
C HIS A 120 27.42 10.78 -4.53
N PRO A 121 28.01 9.94 -5.39
CA PRO A 121 27.25 8.94 -6.15
C PRO A 121 26.39 8.07 -5.20
N PRO A 122 25.25 7.55 -5.68
CA PRO A 122 24.44 6.65 -4.88
C PRO A 122 25.24 5.45 -4.38
N ALA A 123 25.30 5.29 -3.07
CA ALA A 123 25.99 4.21 -2.35
C ALA A 123 25.22 3.90 -1.07
N ALA A 124 25.66 2.93 -0.28
CA ALA A 124 25.10 2.64 1.04
C ALA A 124 26.02 3.10 2.16
N VAL A 125 25.45 3.75 3.17
CA VAL A 125 26.12 4.05 4.44
C VAL A 125 25.34 3.43 5.59
N SER A 126 26.04 3.09 6.67
CA SER A 126 25.41 2.48 7.85
C SER A 126 25.34 3.44 9.02
N TYR A 127 24.18 3.45 9.68
CA TYR A 127 23.95 4.13 10.94
C TYR A 127 24.01 3.17 12.09
N PHE A 128 24.40 3.69 13.26
CA PHE A 128 24.51 2.95 14.52
C PHE A 128 23.99 3.80 15.68
N VAL A 129 23.49 3.10 16.71
CA VAL A 129 23.13 3.68 17.99
C VAL A 129 23.99 3.04 19.07
N GLU A 130 24.69 3.83 19.87
CA GLU A 130 25.38 3.41 21.08
C GLU A 130 24.68 3.98 22.31
N LEU A 131 24.22 3.11 23.19
CA LEU A 131 23.65 3.52 24.46
C LEU A 131 24.74 3.68 25.51
N GLN A 132 24.74 4.82 26.19
CA GLN A 132 25.74 5.17 27.17
C GLN A 132 25.14 5.20 28.58
N ASN A 133 25.86 4.67 29.56
CA ASN A 133 25.52 4.86 30.95
C ASN A 133 25.92 6.28 31.44
N ARG A 134 25.62 6.62 32.68
CA ARG A 134 25.95 7.95 33.29
C ARG A 134 27.43 8.31 33.27
N SER A 135 28.33 7.33 33.12
CA SER A 135 29.79 7.52 33.02
C SER A 135 30.28 7.53 31.58
N GLY A 136 29.40 7.56 30.57
CA GLY A 136 29.72 7.56 29.16
C GLY A 136 30.23 6.20 28.61
N LYS A 137 30.09 5.10 29.41
CA LYS A 137 30.47 3.75 28.96
C LYS A 137 29.35 3.09 28.19
N THR A 138 29.70 2.34 27.15
CA THR A 138 28.80 1.62 26.29
C THR A 138 29.08 0.13 26.27
N ALA A 139 28.07 -0.71 26.02
CA ALA A 139 28.22 -2.14 25.77
C ALA A 139 28.49 -2.46 24.29
N GLY A 140 28.67 -1.43 23.47
CA GLY A 140 28.90 -1.51 22.04
C GLY A 140 27.75 -0.99 21.20
N PRO A 141 27.95 -0.94 19.87
CA PRO A 141 26.95 -0.42 18.94
C PRO A 141 25.80 -1.37 18.72
N SER A 142 24.74 -0.84 18.15
CA SER A 142 23.61 -1.59 17.61
C SER A 142 24.01 -2.46 16.41
N ASN A 143 23.05 -3.23 15.86
CA ASN A 143 23.13 -3.66 14.48
C ASN A 143 23.23 -2.46 13.54
N PRO A 144 23.89 -2.59 12.35
CA PRO A 144 23.89 -1.55 11.32
C PRO A 144 22.50 -1.36 10.72
N ALA A 145 22.12 -0.12 10.47
CA ALA A 145 20.97 0.25 9.65
C ALA A 145 21.43 1.03 8.42
N TRP A 146 21.08 0.57 7.23
CA TRP A 146 21.64 1.06 5.97
C TRP A 146 20.72 2.06 5.31
N VAL A 147 21.28 3.14 4.77
CA VAL A 147 20.57 4.12 3.94
C VAL A 147 21.37 4.44 2.68
N ALA A 148 20.67 4.86 1.63
CA ALA A 148 21.30 5.28 0.39
C ALA A 148 21.87 6.71 0.51
N THR A 149 23.04 6.97 -0.14
CA THR A 149 23.59 8.31 -0.38
C THR A 149 23.08 8.88 -1.71
N GLY A 150 23.61 10.02 -2.12
CA GLY A 150 23.22 10.71 -3.36
C GLY A 150 22.00 11.62 -3.18
N SER A 151 21.64 12.34 -4.24
CA SER A 151 20.44 13.21 -4.22
C SER A 151 19.16 12.39 -4.06
N ALA A 152 18.21 12.88 -3.28
CA ALA A 152 16.88 12.27 -3.23
C ALA A 152 16.15 12.48 -4.58
N PRO A 153 15.26 11.54 -4.98
CA PRO A 153 14.40 11.74 -6.14
C PRO A 153 13.53 13.01 -5.98
N PRO A 154 13.19 13.69 -7.10
CA PRO A 154 12.33 14.86 -7.03
C PRO A 154 10.93 14.51 -6.52
N ALA A 155 10.30 15.43 -5.80
CA ALA A 155 8.91 15.28 -5.37
C ALA A 155 7.98 15.08 -6.56
N ILE A 156 6.81 14.50 -6.31
CA ILE A 156 5.76 14.35 -7.31
C ILE A 156 4.98 15.67 -7.41
N GLU A 157 4.98 16.25 -8.59
CA GLU A 157 4.17 17.43 -8.91
C GLU A 157 2.91 17.06 -9.69
N SER A 158 1.84 17.84 -9.53
CA SER A 158 0.57 17.69 -10.25
C SER A 158 -0.06 16.30 -10.10
N PHE A 159 0.05 15.68 -8.91
CA PHE A 159 -0.55 14.38 -8.65
C PHE A 159 -2.08 14.51 -8.63
N ALA A 160 -2.76 13.72 -9.47
CA ALA A 160 -4.21 13.75 -9.63
C ALA A 160 -4.77 12.34 -9.88
N ALA A 161 -6.07 12.17 -9.63
CA ALA A 161 -6.79 10.92 -9.85
C ALA A 161 -8.08 11.19 -10.62
N SER A 162 -8.48 10.27 -11.51
CA SER A 162 -9.74 10.31 -12.25
C SER A 162 -10.34 8.92 -12.41
N SER A 163 -11.68 8.83 -12.37
CA SER A 163 -12.38 7.57 -12.60
C SER A 163 -12.34 7.18 -14.08
N GLN A 164 -12.19 5.89 -14.33
CA GLN A 164 -12.28 5.25 -15.63
C GLN A 164 -13.13 3.98 -15.53
N PRO A 165 -13.68 3.42 -16.61
CA PRO A 165 -14.52 2.21 -16.54
C PRO A 165 -13.84 1.02 -15.84
N ARG A 166 -12.52 0.96 -15.87
CA ARG A 166 -11.71 -0.17 -15.35
C ARG A 166 -11.01 0.12 -14.02
N GLY A 167 -11.32 1.25 -13.35
CA GLY A 167 -10.70 1.63 -12.09
C GLY A 167 -10.38 3.12 -12.00
N VAL A 168 -9.28 3.46 -11.35
CA VAL A 168 -8.81 4.83 -11.16
C VAL A 168 -7.51 5.06 -11.93
N VAL A 169 -7.49 6.07 -12.79
CA VAL A 169 -6.24 6.52 -13.43
C VAL A 169 -5.62 7.60 -12.57
N LEU A 170 -4.35 7.42 -12.28
CA LEU A 170 -3.50 8.36 -11.57
C LEU A 170 -2.60 9.07 -12.58
N HIS A 171 -2.44 10.38 -12.42
CA HIS A 171 -1.63 11.23 -13.27
C HIS A 171 -0.61 12.00 -12.43
N TRP A 172 0.57 12.24 -12.99
CA TRP A 172 1.61 13.06 -12.38
C TRP A 172 2.50 13.70 -13.45
N GLN A 173 3.28 14.69 -13.06
CA GLN A 173 4.28 15.22 -13.97
C GLN A 173 5.43 14.21 -14.12
N ALA A 174 5.65 13.75 -15.36
CA ALA A 174 6.73 12.83 -15.67
C ALA A 174 8.09 13.48 -15.41
N ALA A 175 9.03 12.70 -14.91
CA ALA A 175 10.42 13.09 -14.71
C ALA A 175 11.36 12.30 -15.65
N ALA A 176 12.64 12.66 -15.64
CA ALA A 176 13.65 11.87 -16.35
C ALA A 176 13.70 10.44 -15.80
N ALA A 177 13.76 9.47 -16.70
CA ALA A 177 13.96 8.08 -16.32
C ALA A 177 15.35 7.86 -15.75
N GLU A 178 15.46 7.10 -14.67
CA GLU A 178 16.72 6.75 -14.05
C GLU A 178 16.71 5.27 -13.63
N PRO A 179 17.80 4.51 -13.86
CA PRO A 179 17.89 3.13 -13.43
C PRO A 179 17.61 2.97 -11.92
N GLY A 180 16.76 2.02 -11.57
CA GLY A 180 16.37 1.77 -10.18
C GLY A 180 15.36 2.76 -9.59
N LEU A 181 14.83 3.70 -10.41
CA LEU A 181 13.76 4.59 -10.00
C LEU A 181 12.42 3.90 -10.18
N VAL A 182 11.59 3.94 -9.13
CA VAL A 182 10.19 3.48 -9.14
C VAL A 182 9.29 4.56 -8.59
N LEU A 183 8.05 4.59 -9.03
CA LEU A 183 6.98 5.33 -8.36
C LEU A 183 6.25 4.38 -7.42
N ARG A 184 6.24 4.71 -6.14
CA ARG A 184 5.46 4.01 -5.12
C ARG A 184 4.21 4.81 -4.83
N ILE A 185 3.06 4.18 -4.99
CA ILE A 185 1.74 4.77 -4.80
C ILE A 185 1.07 4.06 -3.63
N HIS A 186 0.67 4.81 -2.63
CA HIS A 186 -0.08 4.33 -1.48
C HIS A 186 -1.56 4.60 -1.69
N ARG A 187 -2.39 3.57 -1.58
CA ARG A 187 -3.83 3.62 -1.69
C ARG A 187 -4.48 3.26 -0.37
N THR A 188 -5.42 4.07 0.08
CA THR A 188 -6.22 3.80 1.29
C THR A 188 -7.70 3.94 0.95
N LEU A 189 -8.51 2.93 1.30
CA LEU A 189 -9.96 3.02 1.23
C LEU A 189 -10.45 3.92 2.37
N ILE A 190 -11.22 4.97 2.05
CA ILE A 190 -11.84 5.84 3.04
C ILE A 190 -13.26 5.32 3.30
N VAL A 191 -13.49 4.83 4.51
CA VAL A 191 -14.84 4.49 4.96
C VAL A 191 -15.55 5.79 5.34
N ALA A 192 -16.67 6.11 4.67
CA ALA A 192 -17.44 7.29 5.00
C ALA A 192 -17.95 7.22 6.45
N PRO A 193 -17.86 8.33 7.24
CA PRO A 193 -18.45 8.38 8.57
C PRO A 193 -19.97 8.11 8.47
N GLY A 194 -20.47 7.06 9.13
CA GLY A 194 -21.88 6.71 9.18
C GLY A 194 -22.30 5.41 8.50
N THR A 195 -21.39 4.72 7.78
CA THR A 195 -21.66 3.37 7.25
C THR A 195 -21.36 2.25 8.25
N ALA A 196 -20.85 2.57 9.42
CA ALA A 196 -20.71 1.61 10.52
C ALA A 196 -22.07 1.13 10.96
N LYS A 197 -22.37 -0.15 10.74
CA LYS A 197 -23.60 -0.78 11.26
C LYS A 197 -23.58 -0.68 12.79
N PRO A 198 -24.73 -0.38 13.45
CA PRO A 198 -24.78 -0.13 14.90
C PRO A 198 -24.31 -1.27 15.82
N ASN A 199 -23.89 -2.41 15.27
CA ASN A 199 -23.48 -3.62 16.01
C ASN A 199 -22.05 -4.09 15.69
N GLN A 200 -21.20 -3.28 15.07
CA GLN A 200 -19.77 -3.61 15.00
C GLN A 200 -19.09 -3.17 16.30
N ALA A 201 -18.61 -4.16 17.05
CA ALA A 201 -17.83 -3.94 18.26
C ALA A 201 -16.62 -3.03 17.96
N ALA A 202 -16.31 -2.12 18.90
CA ALA A 202 -15.17 -1.23 18.85
C ALA A 202 -13.89 -2.02 18.51
N GLY A 203 -13.34 -1.82 17.32
CA GLY A 203 -12.15 -2.54 16.85
C GLY A 203 -12.11 -2.78 15.33
N GLU A 204 -12.70 -1.87 14.52
CA GLU A 204 -12.47 -1.95 13.08
C GLU A 204 -10.97 -1.76 12.82
N PRO A 205 -10.31 -2.72 12.11
CA PRO A 205 -8.89 -2.57 11.80
C PRO A 205 -8.71 -1.25 11.03
N PRO A 206 -7.59 -0.52 11.25
CA PRO A 206 -7.30 0.69 10.51
C PRO A 206 -7.37 0.39 9.01
N PRO A 207 -7.80 1.35 8.19
CA PRO A 207 -7.90 1.16 6.74
C PRO A 207 -6.57 0.60 6.22
N GLN A 208 -6.63 -0.56 5.57
CA GLN A 208 -5.45 -1.21 5.02
C GLN A 208 -4.88 -0.34 3.90
N GLU A 209 -3.69 0.17 4.13
CA GLU A 209 -2.90 0.81 3.10
C GLU A 209 -2.40 -0.27 2.13
N GLN A 210 -2.61 -0.04 0.85
CA GLN A 210 -2.11 -0.88 -0.22
C GLN A 210 -1.11 -0.09 -1.05
N THR A 211 -0.06 -0.77 -1.49
CA THR A 211 1.02 -0.15 -2.25
C THR A 211 1.05 -0.71 -3.66
N LEU A 212 1.13 0.19 -4.65
CA LEU A 212 1.38 -0.10 -6.06
C LEU A 212 2.74 0.47 -6.44
N GLU A 213 3.47 -0.22 -7.32
CA GLU A 213 4.74 0.29 -7.84
C GLU A 213 4.73 0.33 -9.37
N VAL A 214 5.26 1.42 -9.91
CA VAL A 214 5.46 1.64 -11.34
C VAL A 214 6.95 1.79 -11.60
N ASP A 215 7.51 0.96 -12.49
CA ASP A 215 8.93 1.06 -12.86
C ASP A 215 9.17 2.31 -13.74
N LEU A 216 10.03 3.20 -13.27
CA LEU A 216 10.44 4.42 -13.97
C LEU A 216 11.86 4.31 -14.54
N GLY A 217 12.48 3.13 -14.47
CA GLY A 217 13.88 2.92 -14.86
C GLY A 217 14.16 3.12 -16.35
N LYS A 218 13.16 2.92 -17.22
CA LYS A 218 13.26 3.08 -18.67
C LYS A 218 12.53 4.31 -19.18
N SER A 219 11.36 4.61 -18.62
CA SER A 219 10.53 5.77 -18.98
C SER A 219 9.56 6.07 -17.85
N ASP A 220 9.28 7.35 -17.62
CA ASP A 220 8.20 7.77 -16.72
C ASP A 220 6.95 8.01 -17.58
N PRO A 221 5.89 7.17 -17.47
CA PRO A 221 4.69 7.30 -18.30
C PRO A 221 3.81 8.48 -17.90
N GLY A 222 4.04 9.13 -16.75
CA GLY A 222 3.21 10.21 -16.22
C GLY A 222 1.80 9.80 -15.83
N GLN A 223 1.47 8.50 -15.92
CA GLN A 223 0.16 7.95 -15.56
C GLN A 223 0.23 6.46 -15.24
N ALA A 224 -0.72 5.99 -14.42
CA ALA A 224 -0.93 4.57 -14.15
C ALA A 224 -2.42 4.30 -13.91
N LEU A 225 -2.89 3.11 -14.30
CA LEU A 225 -4.24 2.64 -14.04
C LEU A 225 -4.22 1.69 -12.84
N ASP A 226 -4.95 2.05 -11.80
CA ASP A 226 -5.24 1.18 -10.66
C ASP A 226 -6.53 0.41 -10.93
N THR A 227 -6.40 -0.83 -11.39
CA THR A 227 -7.53 -1.71 -11.71
C THR A 227 -8.18 -2.35 -10.48
N ASP A 228 -7.48 -2.33 -9.35
CA ASP A 228 -7.98 -2.90 -8.09
C ASP A 228 -8.79 -1.89 -7.28
N ALA A 229 -8.74 -0.61 -7.67
CA ALA A 229 -9.59 0.42 -7.09
C ALA A 229 -11.03 0.26 -7.61
N ALA A 230 -11.87 -0.42 -6.82
CA ALA A 230 -13.28 -0.59 -7.16
C ALA A 230 -13.96 0.77 -7.31
N LEU A 231 -14.84 0.89 -8.32
CA LEU A 231 -15.74 2.04 -8.47
C LEU A 231 -16.79 2.05 -7.33
N ASP A 232 -17.46 3.16 -7.14
CA ASP A 232 -18.42 3.45 -6.06
C ASP A 232 -17.80 3.41 -4.65
N HIS A 233 -16.47 3.72 -4.59
CA HIS A 233 -15.71 3.85 -3.37
C HIS A 233 -14.94 5.17 -3.33
N ILE A 234 -14.64 5.64 -2.12
CA ILE A 234 -13.79 6.80 -1.91
C ILE A 234 -12.38 6.31 -1.59
N TRP A 235 -11.42 6.70 -2.42
CA TRP A 235 -10.03 6.35 -2.30
C TRP A 235 -9.18 7.56 -1.99
N ARG A 236 -8.16 7.37 -1.16
CA ARG A 236 -7.08 8.34 -0.95
C ARG A 236 -5.79 7.76 -1.49
N TYR A 237 -5.06 8.58 -2.24
CA TYR A 237 -3.78 8.26 -2.82
C TYR A 237 -2.71 9.25 -2.37
N THR A 238 -1.51 8.76 -2.12
CA THR A 238 -0.25 9.51 -2.09
C THR A 238 0.76 8.78 -2.94
N ALA A 239 1.76 9.48 -3.46
CA ALA A 239 2.79 8.87 -4.28
C ALA A 239 4.15 9.48 -3.96
N GLU A 240 5.21 8.69 -4.10
CA GLU A 240 6.59 9.10 -3.96
C GLU A 240 7.47 8.40 -4.98
N ARG A 241 8.51 9.08 -5.45
CA ARG A 241 9.56 8.43 -6.25
C ARG A 241 10.58 7.81 -5.32
N VAL A 242 10.93 6.56 -5.55
CA VAL A 242 11.90 5.82 -4.74
C VAL A 242 13.03 5.36 -5.63
N ARG A 243 14.27 5.72 -5.28
CA ARG A 243 15.45 5.17 -5.93
C ARG A 243 16.00 3.99 -5.14
N ARG A 244 16.14 2.86 -5.82
CA ARG A 244 16.79 1.66 -5.30
C ARG A 244 18.26 1.66 -5.68
N VAL A 245 19.11 1.53 -4.67
CA VAL A 245 20.56 1.43 -4.83
C VAL A 245 20.97 0.04 -4.40
N THR A 246 21.47 -0.75 -5.35
CA THR A 246 21.99 -2.09 -5.06
C THR A 246 23.50 -2.02 -4.97
N THR A 247 24.04 -2.43 -3.84
CA THR A 247 25.48 -2.69 -3.65
C THR A 247 25.70 -4.20 -3.63
N ASP A 248 26.95 -4.65 -3.58
CA ASP A 248 27.29 -6.09 -3.56
C ASP A 248 26.60 -6.87 -2.42
N GLN A 249 26.21 -6.19 -1.33
CA GLN A 249 25.71 -6.83 -0.12
C GLN A 249 24.34 -6.30 0.33
N HIS A 250 23.91 -5.12 -0.13
CA HIS A 250 22.71 -4.46 0.36
C HIS A 250 21.92 -3.81 -0.76
N MET A 251 20.59 -3.92 -0.66
CA MET A 251 19.68 -3.06 -1.39
C MET A 251 19.11 -2.02 -0.41
N VAL A 252 19.30 -0.76 -0.73
CA VAL A 252 18.83 0.37 0.08
C VAL A 252 17.98 1.29 -0.77
N GLU A 253 17.05 1.98 -0.14
CA GLU A 253 16.14 2.89 -0.82
C GLU A 253 16.34 4.34 -0.34
N VAL A 254 16.10 5.28 -1.22
CA VAL A 254 15.87 6.68 -0.87
C VAL A 254 14.56 7.11 -1.50
N ALA A 255 13.61 7.48 -0.65
CA ALA A 255 12.34 8.05 -1.09
C ALA A 255 12.48 9.57 -1.30
N GLY A 256 11.84 10.10 -2.33
CA GLY A 256 11.55 11.52 -2.45
C GLY A 256 10.50 11.95 -1.44
N LEU A 257 10.20 13.24 -1.41
CA LEU A 257 9.07 13.71 -0.61
C LEU A 257 7.76 13.19 -1.21
N PRO A 258 6.83 12.72 -0.36
CA PRO A 258 5.53 12.26 -0.84
C PRO A 258 4.72 13.42 -1.43
N SER A 259 3.85 13.10 -2.39
CA SER A 259 2.88 14.04 -2.93
C SER A 259 1.88 14.51 -1.87
N SER A 260 1.21 15.62 -2.13
CA SER A 260 -0.03 15.93 -1.42
C SER A 260 -1.04 14.80 -1.62
N PRO A 261 -1.83 14.43 -0.59
CA PRO A 261 -2.86 13.41 -0.73
C PRO A 261 -3.94 13.83 -1.73
N VAL A 262 -4.35 12.91 -2.60
CA VAL A 262 -5.48 13.07 -3.52
C VAL A 262 -6.60 12.14 -3.08
N THR A 263 -7.79 12.69 -2.88
CA THR A 263 -8.99 11.91 -2.56
C THR A 263 -9.94 11.93 -3.75
N ILE A 264 -10.43 10.78 -4.17
CA ILE A 264 -11.37 10.63 -5.27
C ILE A 264 -12.60 9.82 -4.82
N ASP A 265 -13.79 10.34 -5.13
CA ASP A 265 -15.05 9.59 -5.13
C ASP A 265 -15.15 8.91 -6.51
N ALA A 266 -14.73 7.65 -6.59
CA ALA A 266 -14.61 6.90 -7.83
C ALA A 266 -15.97 6.38 -8.32
N LYS A 267 -16.93 7.28 -8.58
CA LYS A 267 -18.27 6.90 -9.04
C LYS A 267 -18.24 6.18 -10.38
N ASN A 268 -19.08 5.15 -10.49
CA ASN A 268 -19.31 4.44 -11.72
C ASN A 268 -20.37 5.16 -12.58
N VAL A 269 -19.93 6.19 -13.29
CA VAL A 269 -20.77 6.97 -14.22
C VAL A 269 -20.67 6.49 -15.66
N PHE A 270 -20.09 5.33 -15.88
CA PHE A 270 -19.81 4.80 -17.23
C PHE A 270 -20.95 3.91 -17.71
N PRO A 271 -21.26 3.96 -19.03
CA PRO A 271 -22.23 3.04 -19.60
C PRO A 271 -21.71 1.60 -19.51
N PRO A 272 -22.61 0.61 -19.36
CA PRO A 272 -22.24 -0.79 -19.49
C PRO A 272 -21.67 -1.13 -20.85
N ALA A 273 -21.06 -2.30 -20.99
CA ALA A 273 -20.56 -2.79 -22.26
C ALA A 273 -21.73 -2.94 -23.27
N VAL A 274 -21.43 -2.65 -24.56
CA VAL A 274 -22.38 -2.82 -25.63
C VAL A 274 -22.76 -4.31 -25.75
N PRO A 275 -24.07 -4.67 -25.79
CA PRO A 275 -24.48 -6.06 -25.96
C PRO A 275 -23.94 -6.68 -27.25
N ALA A 276 -23.50 -7.92 -27.19
CA ALA A 276 -22.96 -8.66 -28.32
C ALA A 276 -23.83 -9.89 -28.65
N GLY A 277 -23.67 -10.42 -29.85
CA GLY A 277 -24.33 -11.67 -30.27
C GLY A 277 -25.84 -11.55 -30.39
N LEU A 278 -26.38 -10.36 -30.70
CA LEU A 278 -27.80 -10.20 -30.98
C LEU A 278 -28.20 -11.10 -32.16
N ALA A 279 -29.24 -11.90 -31.96
CA ALA A 279 -29.89 -12.74 -32.95
C ALA A 279 -31.40 -12.50 -32.93
N ALA A 280 -32.05 -12.59 -34.06
CA ALA A 280 -33.48 -12.50 -34.23
C ALA A 280 -33.97 -13.76 -34.98
N VAL A 281 -35.08 -14.34 -34.53
CA VAL A 281 -35.66 -15.53 -35.15
C VAL A 281 -37.18 -15.34 -35.20
N ALA A 282 -37.76 -15.55 -36.36
CA ALA A 282 -39.22 -15.51 -36.52
C ALA A 282 -39.87 -16.76 -35.91
N ASP A 283 -40.89 -16.57 -35.08
CA ASP A 283 -41.80 -17.61 -34.60
C ASP A 283 -43.16 -17.43 -35.30
N GLU A 284 -43.33 -18.19 -36.36
CA GLU A 284 -44.54 -18.14 -37.20
C GLU A 284 -45.78 -18.61 -36.42
N GLN A 285 -45.65 -19.51 -35.44
CA GLN A 285 -46.76 -20.01 -34.64
C GLN A 285 -47.24 -18.99 -33.61
N ALA A 286 -46.31 -18.28 -33.00
CA ALA A 286 -46.59 -17.24 -32.03
C ALA A 286 -46.90 -15.89 -32.69
N HIS A 287 -46.71 -15.72 -34.00
CA HIS A 287 -46.73 -14.45 -34.74
C HIS A 287 -45.83 -13.39 -34.05
N ALA A 288 -44.59 -13.80 -33.78
CA ALA A 288 -43.62 -12.99 -33.04
C ALA A 288 -42.22 -13.09 -33.68
N ILE A 289 -41.32 -12.18 -33.28
CA ILE A 289 -39.89 -12.31 -33.53
C ILE A 289 -39.20 -12.40 -32.17
N ASP A 290 -38.49 -13.51 -31.97
CA ASP A 290 -37.73 -13.78 -30.78
C ASP A 290 -36.31 -13.23 -30.92
N LEU A 291 -35.91 -12.39 -29.95
CA LEU A 291 -34.59 -11.81 -29.86
C LEU A 291 -33.79 -12.47 -28.73
N SER A 292 -32.51 -12.69 -28.95
CA SER A 292 -31.59 -13.15 -27.92
C SER A 292 -30.20 -12.50 -28.11
N TRP A 293 -29.47 -12.32 -27.01
CA TRP A 293 -28.13 -11.76 -27.02
C TRP A 293 -27.28 -12.31 -25.88
N THR A 294 -25.98 -12.10 -25.95
CA THR A 294 -25.05 -12.49 -24.87
C THR A 294 -25.29 -11.64 -23.63
N PRO A 295 -25.53 -12.27 -22.44
CA PRO A 295 -25.68 -11.52 -21.20
C PRO A 295 -24.44 -10.69 -20.87
N GLY A 296 -24.64 -9.43 -20.48
CA GLY A 296 -23.57 -8.56 -19.97
C GLY A 296 -23.10 -9.00 -18.59
N SER A 297 -21.81 -8.77 -18.29
CA SER A 297 -21.18 -9.10 -17.00
C SER A 297 -20.92 -7.89 -16.11
N ASP A 298 -21.36 -6.69 -16.50
CA ASP A 298 -21.14 -5.47 -15.75
C ASP A 298 -21.90 -5.51 -14.42
N ARG A 299 -21.21 -5.19 -13.32
CA ARG A 299 -21.79 -5.26 -11.97
C ARG A 299 -22.95 -4.28 -11.75
N ASN A 300 -22.95 -3.15 -12.46
CA ASN A 300 -23.98 -2.12 -12.37
C ASN A 300 -25.05 -2.25 -13.47
N LEU A 301 -25.11 -3.36 -14.19
CA LEU A 301 -26.12 -3.60 -15.22
C LEU A 301 -27.51 -3.71 -14.60
N ALA A 302 -28.45 -2.85 -15.02
CA ALA A 302 -29.85 -2.95 -14.65
C ALA A 302 -30.66 -3.81 -15.64
N GLY A 303 -30.25 -3.83 -16.91
CA GLY A 303 -30.92 -4.57 -17.98
C GLY A 303 -30.64 -3.97 -19.35
N TYR A 304 -31.60 -4.15 -20.25
CA TYR A 304 -31.43 -3.81 -21.66
C TYR A 304 -32.59 -2.99 -22.19
N SER A 305 -32.34 -2.20 -23.23
CA SER A 305 -33.36 -1.56 -24.04
C SER A 305 -33.34 -2.20 -25.44
N VAL A 306 -34.52 -2.58 -25.92
CA VAL A 306 -34.67 -3.17 -27.26
C VAL A 306 -35.27 -2.15 -28.20
N TYR A 307 -34.67 -2.05 -29.38
CA TYR A 307 -35.04 -1.12 -30.42
C TYR A 307 -35.41 -1.84 -31.70
N ARG A 308 -36.39 -1.29 -32.43
CA ARG A 308 -36.89 -1.82 -33.69
C ARG A 308 -37.09 -0.70 -34.70
N ARG A 309 -36.86 -1.01 -35.96
CA ARG A 309 -37.25 -0.24 -37.12
C ARG A 309 -38.00 -1.18 -38.08
N ASP A 310 -39.14 -0.72 -38.61
CA ASP A 310 -39.84 -1.40 -39.69
C ASP A 310 -39.26 -0.89 -41.04
N ASP A 311 -38.47 -1.71 -41.71
CA ASP A 311 -37.80 -1.37 -42.94
C ASP A 311 -38.80 -1.32 -44.13
N THR A 312 -39.90 -2.10 -44.05
CA THR A 312 -40.95 -2.11 -45.09
C THR A 312 -41.77 -0.85 -45.05
N ALA A 313 -42.12 -0.38 -43.83
CA ALA A 313 -42.83 0.87 -43.64
C ALA A 313 -41.91 2.08 -43.51
N SER A 314 -40.59 1.90 -43.61
CA SER A 314 -39.57 2.95 -43.48
C SER A 314 -39.69 3.78 -42.20
N THR A 315 -39.99 3.16 -41.07
CA THR A 315 -40.12 3.85 -39.79
C THR A 315 -38.73 4.17 -39.19
N PRO A 316 -38.62 5.17 -38.27
CA PRO A 316 -37.40 5.38 -37.51
C PRO A 316 -37.17 4.24 -36.50
N MET A 317 -35.91 4.09 -36.07
CA MET A 317 -35.58 3.18 -34.99
C MET A 317 -36.15 3.67 -33.65
N GLU A 318 -37.05 2.90 -33.04
CA GLU A 318 -37.75 3.25 -31.82
C GLU A 318 -37.54 2.19 -30.71
N ARG A 319 -37.60 2.59 -29.48
CA ARG A 319 -37.53 1.68 -28.32
C ARG A 319 -38.87 0.95 -28.14
N ILE A 320 -38.84 -0.38 -28.18
CA ILE A 320 -40.03 -1.23 -28.03
C ILE A 320 -40.15 -1.91 -26.68
N SER A 321 -39.06 -1.95 -25.89
CA SER A 321 -39.03 -2.64 -24.59
C SER A 321 -39.73 -1.87 -23.44
N GLY A 322 -40.37 -0.73 -23.73
CA GLY A 322 -40.97 0.10 -22.68
C GLY A 322 -39.96 0.96 -21.92
N ASN A 323 -40.37 1.56 -20.80
CA ASN A 323 -39.53 2.50 -20.05
C ASN A 323 -38.56 1.79 -19.08
N ALA A 324 -38.93 0.62 -18.54
CA ALA A 324 -38.06 -0.16 -17.66
C ALA A 324 -37.11 -1.02 -18.48
N PRO A 325 -35.85 -1.19 -18.06
CA PRO A 325 -34.93 -2.12 -18.70
C PRO A 325 -35.42 -3.58 -18.62
N VAL A 326 -35.22 -4.34 -19.69
CA VAL A 326 -35.46 -5.78 -19.73
C VAL A 326 -34.33 -6.49 -19.01
N VAL A 327 -34.61 -7.24 -17.95
CA VAL A 327 -33.57 -7.92 -17.16
C VAL A 327 -33.04 -9.18 -17.88
N ALA A 328 -33.90 -9.87 -18.63
CA ALA A 328 -33.50 -11.04 -19.41
C ALA A 328 -32.64 -10.64 -20.62
N SER A 329 -31.81 -11.58 -21.10
CA SER A 329 -31.08 -11.46 -22.35
C SER A 329 -31.87 -11.95 -23.55
N THR A 330 -33.20 -11.95 -23.45
CA THR A 330 -34.15 -12.32 -24.48
C THR A 330 -35.32 -11.36 -24.48
N PHE A 331 -35.97 -11.19 -25.64
CA PHE A 331 -37.16 -10.35 -25.79
C PHE A 331 -38.02 -10.91 -26.93
N GLU A 332 -39.31 -11.01 -26.72
CA GLU A 332 -40.28 -11.42 -27.72
C GLU A 332 -41.04 -10.20 -28.22
N ASP A 333 -40.94 -9.93 -29.55
CA ASP A 333 -41.71 -8.86 -30.19
C ASP A 333 -42.95 -9.44 -30.87
N ARG A 334 -44.10 -9.25 -30.21
CA ARG A 334 -45.43 -9.65 -30.71
C ARG A 334 -46.12 -8.57 -31.51
N LYS A 335 -45.52 -7.39 -31.69
CA LYS A 335 -46.09 -6.27 -32.44
C LYS A 335 -45.51 -6.19 -33.83
N VAL A 336 -45.40 -7.33 -34.51
CA VAL A 336 -44.89 -7.46 -35.85
C VAL A 336 -46.01 -7.83 -36.83
N LEU A 337 -45.88 -7.43 -38.07
CA LEU A 337 -46.81 -7.74 -39.17
C LEU A 337 -46.16 -8.76 -40.11
N ALA A 338 -46.94 -9.75 -40.56
CA ALA A 338 -46.47 -10.69 -41.57
C ALA A 338 -46.11 -9.97 -42.88
N GLY A 339 -45.05 -10.42 -43.52
CA GLY A 339 -44.51 -9.80 -44.74
C GLY A 339 -43.63 -8.59 -44.49
N HIS A 340 -43.61 -8.02 -43.30
CA HIS A 340 -42.75 -6.91 -42.95
C HIS A 340 -41.35 -7.36 -42.50
N ARG A 341 -40.31 -6.58 -42.92
CA ARG A 341 -38.94 -6.77 -42.47
C ARG A 341 -38.61 -5.77 -41.38
N TYR A 342 -38.07 -6.30 -40.29
CA TYR A 342 -37.69 -5.50 -39.13
C TYR A 342 -36.20 -5.55 -38.88
N THR A 343 -35.61 -4.41 -38.50
CA THR A 343 -34.25 -4.30 -38.00
C THR A 343 -34.28 -4.04 -36.49
N TYR A 344 -33.51 -4.82 -35.76
CA TYR A 344 -33.41 -4.74 -34.29
C TYR A 344 -32.01 -4.35 -33.84
N ALA A 345 -31.94 -3.66 -32.70
CA ALA A 345 -30.72 -3.38 -31.93
C ALA A 345 -31.02 -3.41 -30.44
N VAL A 346 -30.03 -3.68 -29.63
CA VAL A 346 -30.12 -3.72 -28.16
C VAL A 346 -29.03 -2.87 -27.55
N SER A 347 -29.34 -2.11 -26.49
CA SER A 347 -28.37 -1.43 -25.65
C SER A 347 -28.45 -1.94 -24.22
N ALA A 348 -27.37 -1.79 -23.44
CA ALA A 348 -27.32 -2.09 -22.03
C ALA A 348 -27.56 -0.81 -21.20
N VAL A 349 -28.25 -0.93 -20.09
CA VAL A 349 -28.62 0.20 -19.20
C VAL A 349 -28.08 -0.10 -17.79
N SER A 350 -27.36 0.86 -17.21
CA SER A 350 -26.86 0.76 -15.83
C SER A 350 -27.96 1.00 -14.80
N GLN A 351 -27.67 0.67 -13.54
CA GLN A 351 -28.58 0.98 -12.39
C GLN A 351 -28.80 2.48 -12.23
N ASP A 352 -27.84 3.31 -12.65
CA ASP A 352 -27.92 4.77 -12.64
C ASP A 352 -28.60 5.35 -13.90
N GLY A 353 -29.10 4.47 -14.79
CA GLY A 353 -29.82 4.87 -15.99
C GLY A 353 -28.92 5.30 -17.16
N VAL A 354 -27.61 5.08 -17.07
CA VAL A 354 -26.68 5.37 -18.18
C VAL A 354 -26.78 4.25 -19.20
N GLU A 355 -27.03 4.60 -20.47
CA GLU A 355 -27.24 3.67 -21.57
C GLU A 355 -26.00 3.55 -22.47
N SER A 356 -25.65 2.32 -22.86
CA SER A 356 -24.58 2.06 -23.80
C SER A 356 -24.93 2.46 -25.23
N ALA A 357 -23.94 2.44 -26.13
CA ALA A 357 -24.23 2.40 -27.55
C ALA A 357 -25.06 1.14 -27.87
N ARG A 358 -25.80 1.20 -29.00
CA ARG A 358 -26.56 0.05 -29.50
C ARG A 358 -25.63 -1.01 -30.07
N SER A 359 -26.06 -2.27 -30.00
CA SER A 359 -25.41 -3.42 -30.64
C SER A 359 -25.33 -3.29 -32.16
N ALA A 360 -24.61 -4.20 -32.80
CA ALA A 360 -24.80 -4.45 -34.21
C ALA A 360 -26.28 -4.76 -34.49
N GLU A 361 -26.80 -4.25 -35.63
CA GLU A 361 -28.16 -4.46 -36.07
C GLU A 361 -28.34 -5.88 -36.66
N VAL A 362 -29.49 -6.51 -36.38
CA VAL A 362 -29.92 -7.74 -37.05
C VAL A 362 -31.25 -7.54 -37.71
N GLN A 363 -31.50 -8.23 -38.81
CA GLN A 363 -32.74 -8.15 -39.56
C GLN A 363 -33.46 -9.47 -39.53
N GLU A 364 -34.80 -9.42 -39.43
CA GLU A 364 -35.68 -10.61 -39.48
C GLU A 364 -37.01 -10.22 -40.12
N GLN A 365 -37.70 -11.22 -40.69
CA GLN A 365 -39.00 -11.04 -41.38
C GLN A 365 -39.93 -12.18 -40.97
N LEU A 366 -41.12 -11.83 -40.50
CA LEU A 366 -42.20 -12.79 -40.32
C LEU A 366 -42.80 -13.12 -41.68
N GLN A 367 -42.84 -14.38 -42.08
CA GLN A 367 -43.36 -14.79 -43.38
C GLN A 367 -44.90 -14.60 -43.44
N GLU A 368 -45.39 -14.23 -44.61
CA GLU A 368 -46.81 -14.30 -44.87
C GLU A 368 -47.20 -15.78 -45.02
N ASN A 369 -48.15 -16.25 -44.18
CA ASN A 369 -48.71 -17.58 -44.41
C ASN A 369 -49.41 -17.55 -45.77
N PRO A 370 -48.98 -18.35 -46.75
CA PRO A 370 -49.70 -18.43 -48.03
C PRO A 370 -51.09 -18.95 -47.69
N THR A 371 -52.12 -18.17 -47.92
CA THR A 371 -53.51 -18.51 -47.73
C THR A 371 -53.80 -19.83 -48.47
N GLN A 372 -54.21 -20.87 -47.74
CA GLN A 372 -54.78 -22.12 -48.30
C GLN A 372 -56.05 -21.82 -49.04
#